data_3d6433720b45c8623e8b46f864c62187
#
_entry.id   3d6433720b45c8623e8b46f864c62187
#
_cell.length_a   1.000
_cell.length_b   1.000
_cell.length_c   1.000
_cell.angle_alpha   90.00
_cell.angle_beta   90.00
_cell.angle_gamma   90.00
#
_symmetry.space_group_name_H-M   'P 1'
#
loop_
_entity.id
_entity.type
_entity.pdbx_description
1 polymer ?
#
loop_
_entity_poly.entity_id
_entity_poly.type
_entity_poly.pdbx_seq_one_letter_code
_entity_poly.pdbx_strand_id
1 'polypeptide(L)'
;RTKLGWIKKQQEKFQQQPRQSERQYVSGESLYVWGRQYFLQVEYSYKGNSLVFSGDKAILTVRKESTAKQREAFVNEWYREQLKREVAKYLPKWEKITGLYCSGWQSKYMTTKWGTCNTNTRKIWLNLQLAKKPIECLEYVILHELAHLKVKNHGPEFVAVLDQHMPQWQERKKLLNESKLDYMDSNFEK
;
A
#
# COMPACT_ATOMS: atom_id res chain seq x y z
N ARG A 1 8.58 9.41 -31.31
CA ARG A 1 8.02 8.08 -31.72
C ARG A 1 8.30 6.96 -30.70
N THR A 2 9.28 7.06 -29.83
CA THR A 2 9.68 6.01 -28.86
C THR A 2 8.82 5.91 -27.59
N LYS A 3 8.14 6.98 -27.15
CA LYS A 3 7.31 6.97 -25.94
C LYS A 3 6.01 6.17 -26.08
N LEU A 4 5.37 6.18 -27.25
CA LEU A 4 4.11 5.45 -27.50
C LEU A 4 4.29 3.93 -27.47
N GLY A 5 5.40 3.41 -28.00
CA GLY A 5 5.72 1.97 -27.94
C GLY A 5 5.99 1.48 -26.52
N TRP A 6 6.68 2.28 -25.72
CA TRP A 6 6.93 1.98 -24.31
C TRP A 6 5.62 2.02 -23.48
N ILE A 7 4.76 3.02 -23.70
CA ILE A 7 3.45 3.14 -23.05
C ILE A 7 2.58 1.91 -23.35
N LYS A 8 2.48 1.50 -24.64
CA LYS A 8 1.73 0.27 -25.02
C LYS A 8 2.28 -0.97 -24.34
N LYS A 9 3.60 -1.15 -24.32
CA LYS A 9 4.25 -2.29 -23.68
C LYS A 9 4.04 -2.32 -22.14
N GLN A 10 3.97 -1.14 -21.50
CA GLN A 10 3.61 -1.04 -20.09
C GLN A 10 2.12 -1.33 -19.85
N GLN A 11 1.24 -0.85 -20.72
CA GLN A 11 -0.20 -1.15 -20.66
C GLN A 11 -0.49 -2.64 -20.87
N GLU A 12 0.18 -3.29 -21.83
CA GLU A 12 0.08 -4.74 -22.05
C GLU A 12 0.58 -5.55 -20.85
N LYS A 13 1.72 -5.18 -20.26
CA LYS A 13 2.19 -5.79 -19.00
C LYS A 13 1.19 -5.62 -17.86
N PHE A 14 0.56 -4.46 -17.78
CA PHE A 14 -0.46 -4.16 -16.77
C PHE A 14 -1.72 -5.01 -16.97
N GLN A 15 -2.15 -5.21 -18.23
CA GLN A 15 -3.32 -6.03 -18.56
C GLN A 15 -3.08 -7.54 -18.36
N GLN A 16 -1.83 -8.00 -18.51
CA GLN A 16 -1.43 -9.41 -18.34
C GLN A 16 -1.10 -9.78 -16.89
N GLN A 17 -1.04 -8.82 -15.95
CA GLN A 17 -0.85 -9.16 -14.54
C GLN A 17 -2.10 -9.86 -14.00
N PRO A 18 -1.96 -11.04 -13.35
CA PRO A 18 -3.09 -11.73 -12.75
C PRO A 18 -3.67 -10.83 -11.64
N ARG A 19 -4.84 -10.25 -11.90
CA ARG A 19 -5.60 -9.45 -10.93
C ARG A 19 -6.43 -10.38 -10.07
N GLN A 20 -6.59 -10.05 -8.80
CA GLN A 20 -7.58 -10.69 -7.97
C GLN A 20 -8.97 -10.29 -8.49
N SER A 21 -9.94 -11.22 -8.45
CA SER A 21 -11.34 -10.92 -8.72
C SER A 21 -11.85 -9.84 -7.77
N GLU A 22 -12.88 -9.10 -8.21
CA GLU A 22 -13.56 -8.10 -7.37
C GLU A 22 -13.98 -8.72 -6.04
N ARG A 23 -13.57 -8.10 -4.94
CA ARG A 23 -13.87 -8.60 -3.62
C ARG A 23 -15.31 -8.27 -3.22
N GLN A 24 -16.00 -9.23 -2.70
CA GLN A 24 -17.35 -9.08 -2.17
C GLN A 24 -17.35 -8.90 -0.64
N TYR A 25 -16.20 -9.12 -0.01
CA TYR A 25 -16.04 -9.11 1.45
C TYR A 25 -17.03 -10.06 2.13
N VAL A 26 -17.03 -11.30 1.69
CA VAL A 26 -17.86 -12.40 2.20
C VAL A 26 -17.00 -13.43 2.92
N SER A 27 -17.64 -14.27 3.74
CA SER A 27 -16.93 -15.34 4.45
C SER A 27 -16.24 -16.29 3.47
N GLY A 28 -15.00 -16.69 3.80
CA GLY A 28 -14.14 -17.54 2.98
C GLY A 28 -13.13 -16.75 2.11
N GLU A 29 -13.29 -15.45 1.93
CA GLU A 29 -12.26 -14.64 1.29
C GLU A 29 -11.02 -14.47 2.17
N SER A 30 -9.87 -14.20 1.54
CA SER A 30 -8.62 -13.91 2.27
C SER A 30 -8.43 -12.42 2.49
N LEU A 31 -8.08 -12.02 3.70
CA LEU A 31 -7.67 -10.67 4.05
C LEU A 31 -6.18 -10.68 4.44
N TYR A 32 -5.40 -9.75 3.90
CA TYR A 32 -3.97 -9.64 4.23
C TYR A 32 -3.73 -8.42 5.12
N VAL A 33 -2.94 -8.59 6.17
CA VAL A 33 -2.52 -7.50 7.06
C VAL A 33 -1.04 -7.70 7.39
N TRP A 34 -0.22 -6.74 7.04
CA TRP A 34 1.24 -6.77 7.24
C TRP A 34 1.89 -8.07 6.76
N GLY A 35 1.46 -8.55 5.58
CA GLY A 35 1.96 -9.78 4.96
C GLY A 35 1.33 -11.07 5.48
N ARG A 36 0.58 -11.03 6.58
CA ARG A 36 -0.11 -12.21 7.13
C ARG A 36 -1.49 -12.36 6.50
N GLN A 37 -1.82 -13.57 6.08
CA GLN A 37 -3.12 -13.94 5.57
C GLN A 37 -4.07 -14.30 6.71
N TYR A 38 -5.31 -13.83 6.59
CA TYR A 38 -6.43 -14.18 7.48
C TYR A 38 -7.62 -14.62 6.62
N PHE A 39 -8.40 -15.58 7.11
CA PHE A 39 -9.66 -15.97 6.50
C PHE A 39 -10.78 -15.09 7.02
N LEU A 40 -11.49 -14.43 6.10
CA LEU A 40 -12.59 -13.55 6.43
C LEU A 40 -13.80 -14.35 6.90
N GLN A 41 -14.33 -14.01 8.07
CA GLN A 41 -15.60 -14.46 8.60
C GLN A 41 -16.51 -13.25 8.73
N VAL A 42 -17.64 -13.23 8.04
CA VAL A 42 -18.59 -12.13 8.10
C VAL A 42 -19.71 -12.47 9.07
N GLU A 43 -19.93 -11.61 10.04
CA GLU A 43 -20.99 -11.68 11.03
C GLU A 43 -21.93 -10.48 10.88
N TYR A 44 -23.19 -10.65 11.25
CA TYR A 44 -24.17 -9.60 11.10
C TYR A 44 -24.63 -9.08 12.46
N SER A 45 -24.61 -7.73 12.60
CA SER A 45 -25.04 -7.05 13.81
C SER A 45 -25.58 -5.65 13.51
N TYR A 46 -26.50 -5.18 14.31
CA TYR A 46 -27.00 -3.79 14.27
C TYR A 46 -26.21 -2.84 15.18
N LYS A 47 -25.26 -3.36 15.98
CA LYS A 47 -24.47 -2.56 16.96
C LYS A 47 -23.35 -1.74 16.33
N GLY A 48 -23.13 -1.85 15.01
CA GLY A 48 -22.07 -1.14 14.29
C GLY A 48 -21.11 -2.09 13.57
N ASN A 49 -20.21 -1.51 12.77
CA ASN A 49 -19.21 -2.26 12.04
C ASN A 49 -17.95 -2.45 12.91
N SER A 50 -17.35 -3.63 12.84
CA SER A 50 -16.06 -3.92 13.48
C SER A 50 -15.24 -4.91 12.66
N LEU A 51 -13.94 -4.88 12.82
CA LEU A 51 -13.01 -5.86 12.26
C LEU A 51 -12.04 -6.29 13.37
N VAL A 52 -12.14 -7.55 13.77
CA VAL A 52 -11.38 -8.14 14.87
C VAL A 52 -10.64 -9.38 14.38
N PHE A 53 -9.45 -9.63 14.90
CA PHE A 53 -8.62 -10.76 14.52
C PHE A 53 -8.51 -11.77 15.65
N SER A 54 -8.72 -13.04 15.33
CA SER A 54 -8.59 -14.17 16.27
C SER A 54 -7.95 -15.36 15.54
N GLY A 55 -6.75 -15.75 15.96
CA GLY A 55 -5.98 -16.81 15.29
C GLY A 55 -5.68 -16.46 13.85
N ASP A 56 -6.21 -17.22 12.91
CA ASP A 56 -6.10 -17.07 11.46
C ASP A 56 -7.35 -16.41 10.83
N LYS A 57 -8.32 -15.99 11.67
CA LYS A 57 -9.58 -15.40 11.21
C LYS A 57 -9.59 -13.89 11.36
N ALA A 58 -10.17 -13.23 10.37
CA ALA A 58 -10.57 -11.83 10.40
C ALA A 58 -12.10 -11.78 10.49
N ILE A 59 -12.65 -11.41 11.64
CA ILE A 59 -14.09 -11.36 11.89
C ILE A 59 -14.58 -9.95 11.55
N LEU A 60 -15.29 -9.83 10.44
CA LEU A 60 -15.90 -8.60 9.97
C LEU A 60 -17.38 -8.57 10.37
N THR A 61 -17.71 -7.75 11.36
CA THR A 61 -19.10 -7.52 11.76
C THR A 61 -19.67 -6.33 10.99
N VAL A 62 -20.78 -6.54 10.31
CA VAL A 62 -21.47 -5.52 9.50
C VAL A 62 -22.98 -5.67 9.59
N ARG A 63 -23.74 -4.70 9.09
CA ARG A 63 -25.19 -4.84 8.93
C ARG A 63 -25.49 -5.85 7.81
N LYS A 64 -26.56 -6.63 7.96
CA LYS A 64 -26.99 -7.66 6.99
C LYS A 64 -27.22 -7.08 5.57
N GLU A 65 -27.75 -5.88 5.52
CA GLU A 65 -28.09 -5.16 4.30
C GLU A 65 -26.87 -4.44 3.66
N SER A 66 -25.67 -4.56 4.26
CA SER A 66 -24.48 -3.90 3.75
C SER A 66 -24.08 -4.45 2.37
N THR A 67 -23.84 -3.53 1.44
CA THR A 67 -23.30 -3.86 0.12
C THR A 67 -21.80 -4.16 0.20
N ALA A 68 -21.26 -4.87 -0.81
CA ALA A 68 -19.82 -5.11 -0.94
C ALA A 68 -19.01 -3.79 -0.88
N LYS A 69 -19.49 -2.74 -1.55
CA LYS A 69 -18.87 -1.41 -1.56
C LYS A 69 -18.83 -0.74 -0.18
N GLN A 70 -19.87 -0.92 0.63
CA GLN A 70 -19.88 -0.40 2.01
C GLN A 70 -18.91 -1.17 2.91
N ARG A 71 -18.82 -2.50 2.74
CA ARG A 71 -17.83 -3.34 3.45
C ARG A 71 -16.41 -2.98 3.05
N GLU A 72 -16.16 -2.79 1.76
CA GLU A 72 -14.88 -2.31 1.24
C GLU A 72 -14.47 -0.97 1.84
N ALA A 73 -15.37 0.02 1.84
CA ALA A 73 -15.11 1.33 2.41
C ALA A 73 -14.72 1.24 3.89
N PHE A 74 -15.42 0.41 4.68
CA PHE A 74 -15.11 0.19 6.08
C PHE A 74 -13.74 -0.49 6.27
N VAL A 75 -13.45 -1.54 5.50
CA VAL A 75 -12.17 -2.24 5.57
C VAL A 75 -11.01 -1.34 5.11
N ASN A 76 -11.22 -0.51 4.09
CA ASN A 76 -10.22 0.45 3.64
C ASN A 76 -9.94 1.53 4.69
N GLU A 77 -10.96 1.99 5.43
CA GLU A 77 -10.75 2.92 6.54
C GLU A 77 -9.97 2.25 7.68
N TRP A 78 -10.29 1.00 7.99
CA TRP A 78 -9.53 0.23 8.96
C TRP A 78 -8.04 0.09 8.53
N TYR A 79 -7.74 -0.21 7.25
CA TYR A 79 -6.37 -0.24 6.73
C TYR A 79 -5.68 1.13 6.84
N ARG A 80 -6.42 2.22 6.64
CA ARG A 80 -5.87 3.58 6.78
C ARG A 80 -5.40 3.85 8.20
N GLU A 81 -6.17 3.43 9.19
CA GLU A 81 -5.79 3.55 10.60
C GLU A 81 -4.58 2.65 10.95
N GLN A 82 -4.50 1.42 10.39
CA GLN A 82 -3.31 0.58 10.58
C GLN A 82 -2.08 1.23 9.96
N LEU A 83 -2.19 1.71 8.73
CA LEU A 83 -1.08 2.39 8.06
C LEU A 83 -0.62 3.63 8.83
N LYS A 84 -1.56 4.43 9.33
CA LYS A 84 -1.26 5.61 10.15
C LYS A 84 -0.47 5.26 11.41
N ARG A 85 -0.83 4.19 12.10
CA ARG A 85 -0.11 3.71 13.30
C ARG A 85 1.34 3.32 12.99
N GLU A 86 1.56 2.59 11.91
CA GLU A 86 2.90 2.15 11.56
C GLU A 86 3.76 3.28 10.97
N VAL A 87 3.19 4.15 10.13
CA VAL A 87 3.90 5.32 9.62
C VAL A 87 4.32 6.26 10.75
N ALA A 88 3.51 6.42 11.80
CA ALA A 88 3.87 7.21 12.97
C ALA A 88 5.13 6.70 13.71
N LYS A 89 5.45 5.41 13.57
CA LYS A 89 6.68 4.80 14.13
C LYS A 89 7.86 4.93 13.16
N TYR A 90 7.63 4.56 11.89
CA TYR A 90 8.72 4.38 10.92
C TYR A 90 9.13 5.66 10.21
N LEU A 91 8.23 6.60 9.97
CA LEU A 91 8.57 7.85 9.30
C LEU A 91 9.55 8.69 10.14
N PRO A 92 9.31 8.99 11.43
CA PRO A 92 10.29 9.74 12.24
C PRO A 92 11.61 9.00 12.41
N LYS A 93 11.58 7.65 12.47
CA LYS A 93 12.80 6.82 12.51
C LYS A 93 13.67 7.09 11.29
N TRP A 94 13.08 6.99 10.09
CA TRP A 94 13.80 7.16 8.84
C TRP A 94 14.19 8.61 8.57
N GLU A 95 13.40 9.58 8.98
CA GLU A 95 13.75 11.00 8.95
C GLU A 95 15.01 11.28 9.77
N LYS A 96 15.07 10.73 10.99
CA LYS A 96 16.25 10.88 11.86
C LYS A 96 17.49 10.20 11.29
N ILE A 97 17.35 8.99 10.73
CA ILE A 97 18.47 8.21 10.17
C ILE A 97 19.05 8.91 8.92
N THR A 98 18.20 9.45 8.07
CA THR A 98 18.61 10.04 6.79
C THR A 98 18.92 11.54 6.87
N GLY A 99 18.40 12.23 7.88
CA GLY A 99 18.40 13.69 7.95
C GLY A 99 17.46 14.36 6.96
N LEU A 100 16.57 13.59 6.32
CA LEU A 100 15.61 14.06 5.31
C LEU A 100 14.21 14.11 5.93
N TYR A 101 13.64 15.31 6.02
CA TYR A 101 12.36 15.53 6.69
C TYR A 101 11.29 15.93 5.67
N CYS A 102 10.17 15.23 5.64
CA CYS A 102 9.02 15.64 4.85
C CYS A 102 8.17 16.70 5.60
N SER A 103 7.36 17.46 4.88
CA SER A 103 6.40 18.41 5.47
C SER A 103 5.14 17.74 6.00
N GLY A 104 4.95 16.47 5.68
CA GLY A 104 3.81 15.65 6.05
C GLY A 104 3.55 14.55 5.03
N TRP A 105 2.65 13.65 5.41
CA TRP A 105 2.28 12.52 4.57
C TRP A 105 0.78 12.30 4.56
N GLN A 106 0.31 11.58 3.54
CA GLN A 106 -1.08 11.14 3.42
C GLN A 106 -1.13 9.76 2.78
N SER A 107 -2.23 9.03 2.98
CA SER A 107 -2.48 7.78 2.30
C SER A 107 -3.60 7.93 1.28
N LYS A 108 -3.44 7.26 0.14
CA LYS A 108 -4.50 7.08 -0.84
C LYS A 108 -4.38 5.72 -1.53
N TYR A 109 -5.46 5.26 -2.11
CA TYR A 109 -5.40 4.10 -3.00
C TYR A 109 -4.70 4.52 -4.30
N MET A 110 -3.66 3.80 -4.72
CA MET A 110 -2.93 4.07 -5.96
C MET A 110 -2.84 2.80 -6.80
N THR A 111 -3.00 2.95 -8.11
CA THR A 111 -3.05 1.83 -9.05
C THR A 111 -1.68 1.40 -9.55
N THR A 112 -0.74 2.35 -9.69
CA THR A 112 0.53 2.12 -10.38
C THR A 112 1.77 2.37 -9.52
N LYS A 113 1.60 2.91 -8.31
CA LYS A 113 2.71 3.31 -7.45
C LYS A 113 2.47 2.88 -6.01
N TRP A 114 3.55 2.61 -5.29
CA TRP A 114 3.53 2.34 -3.87
C TRP A 114 3.67 3.61 -3.01
N GLY A 115 4.29 4.64 -3.56
CA GLY A 115 4.42 5.95 -2.97
C GLY A 115 4.66 7.02 -4.03
N THR A 116 4.66 8.26 -3.62
CA THR A 116 5.12 9.40 -4.41
C THR A 116 5.49 10.56 -3.50
N CYS A 117 6.58 11.24 -3.83
CA CYS A 117 7.05 12.43 -3.16
C CYS A 117 6.88 13.66 -4.05
N ASN A 118 6.22 14.68 -3.55
CA ASN A 118 6.25 16.01 -4.17
C ASN A 118 7.44 16.77 -3.59
N THR A 119 8.52 16.90 -4.36
CA THR A 119 9.77 17.53 -3.94
C THR A 119 9.64 19.03 -3.65
N ASN A 120 8.68 19.72 -4.27
CA ASN A 120 8.45 21.15 -4.05
C ASN A 120 7.74 21.40 -2.71
N THR A 121 6.68 20.64 -2.42
CA THR A 121 5.92 20.75 -1.17
C THR A 121 6.47 19.84 -0.07
N ARG A 122 7.43 18.97 -0.38
CA ARG A 122 7.99 17.95 0.52
C ARG A 122 6.95 17.00 1.10
N LYS A 123 5.78 16.87 0.48
CA LYS A 123 4.71 15.94 0.92
C LYS A 123 4.90 14.57 0.31
N ILE A 124 4.67 13.54 1.13
CA ILE A 124 4.72 12.13 0.73
C ILE A 124 3.30 11.56 0.70
N TRP A 125 3.02 10.78 -0.34
CA TRP A 125 1.81 9.97 -0.46
C TRP A 125 2.19 8.50 -0.42
N LEU A 126 1.51 7.72 0.40
CA LEU A 126 1.71 6.28 0.54
C LEU A 126 0.47 5.53 0.06
N ASN A 127 0.68 4.44 -0.67
CA ASN A 127 -0.41 3.59 -1.13
C ASN A 127 -1.05 2.85 0.04
N LEU A 128 -2.38 2.93 0.17
CA LEU A 128 -3.13 2.23 1.21
C LEU A 128 -2.88 0.72 1.22
N GLN A 129 -2.62 0.12 0.05
CA GLN A 129 -2.32 -1.30 -0.09
C GLN A 129 -1.03 -1.74 0.63
N LEU A 130 -0.16 -0.81 1.06
CA LEU A 130 1.02 -1.14 1.86
C LEU A 130 0.65 -1.81 3.20
N ALA A 131 -0.51 -1.49 3.77
CA ALA A 131 -1.00 -2.15 4.98
C ALA A 131 -1.28 -3.66 4.82
N LYS A 132 -1.35 -4.15 3.57
CA LYS A 132 -1.52 -5.57 3.24
C LYS A 132 -0.18 -6.29 3.05
N LYS A 133 0.93 -5.55 2.91
CA LYS A 133 2.27 -6.08 2.63
C LYS A 133 3.07 -6.25 3.92
N PRO A 134 4.14 -7.07 3.91
CA PRO A 134 5.07 -7.11 5.02
C PRO A 134 5.56 -5.71 5.42
N ILE A 135 5.77 -5.50 6.71
CA ILE A 135 6.12 -4.18 7.25
C ILE A 135 7.43 -3.62 6.67
N GLU A 136 8.33 -4.50 6.28
CA GLU A 136 9.60 -4.16 5.64
C GLU A 136 9.38 -3.46 4.29
N CYS A 137 8.28 -3.75 3.60
CA CYS A 137 7.88 -3.06 2.38
C CYS A 137 7.49 -1.61 2.66
N LEU A 138 6.78 -1.35 3.76
CA LEU A 138 6.44 0.01 4.18
C LEU A 138 7.71 0.81 4.51
N GLU A 139 8.63 0.24 5.28
CA GLU A 139 9.91 0.89 5.60
C GLU A 139 10.69 1.25 4.33
N TYR A 140 10.76 0.32 3.36
CA TYR A 140 11.42 0.57 2.08
C TYR A 140 10.77 1.72 1.31
N VAL A 141 9.43 1.75 1.21
CA VAL A 141 8.74 2.82 0.48
C VAL A 141 8.90 4.17 1.19
N ILE A 142 8.86 4.22 2.53
CA ILE A 142 9.13 5.45 3.30
C ILE A 142 10.53 5.98 2.97
N LEU A 143 11.57 5.13 3.05
CA LEU A 143 12.94 5.55 2.72
C LEU A 143 13.06 5.99 1.26
N HIS A 144 12.43 5.27 0.33
CA HIS A 144 12.41 5.59 -1.10
C HIS A 144 11.85 7.00 -1.36
N GLU A 145 10.70 7.32 -0.74
CA GLU A 145 10.07 8.64 -0.91
C GLU A 145 10.84 9.75 -0.19
N LEU A 146 11.46 9.48 0.95
CA LEU A 146 12.36 10.42 1.61
C LEU A 146 13.62 10.70 0.75
N ALA A 147 14.20 9.69 0.11
CA ALA A 147 15.35 9.84 -0.78
C ALA A 147 15.07 10.81 -1.94
N HIS A 148 13.82 10.87 -2.42
CA HIS A 148 13.41 11.84 -3.44
C HIS A 148 13.49 13.30 -2.98
N LEU A 149 13.51 13.58 -1.70
CA LEU A 149 13.76 14.93 -1.16
C LEU A 149 15.19 15.41 -1.43
N LYS A 150 16.11 14.48 -1.66
CA LYS A 150 17.53 14.75 -2.00
C LYS A 150 17.81 14.55 -3.49
N VAL A 151 17.30 13.47 -4.08
CA VAL A 151 17.61 13.08 -5.46
C VAL A 151 16.30 12.76 -6.21
N LYS A 152 15.98 13.55 -7.23
CA LYS A 152 14.71 13.41 -7.98
C LYS A 152 14.64 12.16 -8.86
N ASN A 153 15.76 11.74 -9.45
CA ASN A 153 15.83 10.66 -10.42
C ASN A 153 16.45 9.40 -9.79
N HIS A 154 16.00 8.21 -10.23
CA HIS A 154 16.51 6.93 -9.75
C HIS A 154 17.88 6.56 -10.35
N GLY A 155 18.81 7.53 -10.44
CA GLY A 155 20.19 7.33 -10.90
C GLY A 155 21.12 6.75 -9.82
N PRO A 156 22.44 6.69 -10.10
CA PRO A 156 23.43 6.17 -9.14
C PRO A 156 23.42 6.87 -7.78
N GLU A 157 23.21 8.18 -7.75
CA GLU A 157 23.10 8.96 -6.50
C GLU A 157 21.92 8.53 -5.63
N PHE A 158 20.77 8.22 -6.27
CA PHE A 158 19.59 7.72 -5.56
C PHE A 158 19.87 6.34 -4.95
N VAL A 159 20.49 5.46 -5.76
CA VAL A 159 20.89 4.11 -5.32
C VAL A 159 21.87 4.22 -4.14
N ALA A 160 22.84 5.11 -4.19
CA ALA A 160 23.80 5.31 -3.12
C ALA A 160 23.12 5.72 -1.79
N VAL A 161 22.04 6.54 -1.84
CA VAL A 161 21.25 6.87 -0.64
C VAL A 161 20.57 5.62 -0.06
N LEU A 162 19.99 4.77 -0.91
CA LEU A 162 19.37 3.53 -0.44
C LEU A 162 20.39 2.54 0.11
N ASP A 163 21.52 2.34 -0.58
CA ASP A 163 22.60 1.45 -0.14
C ASP A 163 23.19 1.88 1.21
N GLN A 164 23.35 3.19 1.40
CA GLN A 164 23.85 3.76 2.65
C GLN A 164 22.95 3.49 3.84
N HIS A 165 21.63 3.63 3.67
CA HIS A 165 20.68 3.62 4.79
C HIS A 165 19.91 2.29 4.94
N MET A 166 19.80 1.51 3.88
CA MET A 166 19.09 0.22 3.85
C MET A 166 19.77 -0.76 2.86
N PRO A 167 20.92 -1.33 3.19
CA PRO A 167 21.69 -2.20 2.25
C PRO A 167 20.83 -3.32 1.62
N GLN A 168 19.81 -3.82 2.33
CA GLN A 168 18.90 -4.87 1.86
C GLN A 168 17.69 -4.33 1.07
N TRP A 169 17.71 -3.08 0.60
CA TRP A 169 16.56 -2.47 -0.08
C TRP A 169 16.10 -3.23 -1.33
N GLN A 170 17.02 -3.90 -2.03
CA GLN A 170 16.70 -4.68 -3.24
C GLN A 170 15.80 -5.88 -2.91
N GLU A 171 16.07 -6.57 -1.80
CA GLU A 171 15.25 -7.70 -1.32
C GLU A 171 13.85 -7.21 -0.94
N ARG A 172 13.76 -6.07 -0.24
CA ARG A 172 12.47 -5.47 0.14
C ARG A 172 11.67 -5.00 -1.08
N LYS A 173 12.34 -4.43 -2.08
CA LYS A 173 11.74 -4.08 -3.37
C LYS A 173 11.22 -5.32 -4.11
N LYS A 174 11.98 -6.41 -4.12
CA LYS A 174 11.57 -7.69 -4.71
C LYS A 174 10.33 -8.22 -4.00
N LEU A 175 10.36 -8.30 -2.67
CA LEU A 175 9.23 -8.72 -1.83
C LEU A 175 7.96 -7.90 -2.11
N LEU A 176 8.09 -6.58 -2.24
CA LEU A 176 6.98 -5.69 -2.58
C LEU A 176 6.38 -5.99 -3.95
N ASN A 177 7.22 -6.31 -4.95
CA ASN A 177 6.80 -6.53 -6.34
C ASN A 177 6.27 -7.97 -6.60
N GLU A 178 6.68 -8.95 -5.82
CA GLU A 178 6.21 -10.34 -5.93
C GLU A 178 4.76 -10.51 -5.44
N SER A 179 4.32 -9.60 -4.62
CA SER A 179 2.96 -9.64 -4.09
C SER A 179 1.94 -9.19 -5.15
N LYS A 180 0.91 -10.00 -5.41
CA LYS A 180 -0.19 -9.64 -6.29
C LYS A 180 -0.86 -8.33 -5.82
N LEU A 181 -1.14 -7.43 -6.76
CA LEU A 181 -1.99 -6.27 -6.51
C LEU A 181 -3.44 -6.72 -6.40
N ASP A 182 -4.21 -6.04 -5.56
CA ASP A 182 -5.65 -6.27 -5.51
C ASP A 182 -6.33 -5.88 -6.84
N TYR A 183 -7.54 -6.41 -7.05
CA TYR A 183 -8.43 -5.96 -8.11
C TYR A 183 -8.58 -4.43 -8.06
N MET A 184 -8.58 -3.83 -9.22
CA MET A 184 -8.78 -2.40 -9.40
C MET A 184 -10.02 -2.17 -10.24
N ASP A 185 -10.97 -1.44 -9.69
CA ASP A 185 -12.05 -0.88 -10.47
C ASP A 185 -11.47 0.22 -11.40
N SER A 186 -11.61 0.04 -12.71
CA SER A 186 -11.14 0.99 -13.73
C SER A 186 -11.88 2.34 -13.70
N ASN A 187 -12.87 2.49 -12.83
CA ASN A 187 -13.72 3.69 -12.72
C ASN A 187 -13.17 4.77 -11.76
N PHE A 188 -11.97 4.59 -11.17
CA PHE A 188 -11.34 5.59 -10.28
C PHE A 188 -10.39 6.57 -10.98
N GLU A 189 -10.35 6.59 -12.32
CA GLU A 189 -9.66 7.62 -13.09
C GLU A 189 -10.66 8.71 -13.51
N LYS A 190 -10.99 9.62 -12.58
CA LYS A 190 -11.48 10.98 -12.88
C LYS A 190 -11.03 11.94 -11.80
#